data_67964a03ad1f73fb1748fd94448ee090
#
_entry.id   67964a03ad1f73fb1748fd94448ee090
#
_cell.length_a   1.000
_cell.length_b   1.000
_cell.length_c   1.000
_cell.angle_alpha   90.00
_cell.angle_beta   90.00
_cell.angle_gamma   90.00
#
_symmetry.space_group_name_H-M   'P 1'
#
loop_
_entity.id
_entity.type
_entity.pdbx_description
1 polymer ?
#
loop_
_entity_poly.entity_id
_entity_poly.type
_entity_poly.pdbx_seq_one_letter_code
_entity_poly.pdbx_strand_id
1 'polypeptide(L)'
;MKQQLITTLLALCITFPLNIFPQSNLPSKKERIYSLSMIWKELEYNFAFPSYFQKHRLDSLYLNYLPKIENVKDEYEYYRILSSFMANMNEAHTRIIPPQKLPYDMPPIITSNIGEHIYVKNIDKKLLKSIPIKSEITAVNGIPVMDFLKDSVYQYIGASTAHWKFDKAVTEMLYGKINSKVHLSIKTPKGKRKDIELTRNYLQNKKEFIMADTAYSVPITIKYLKNNIVYIHLSTCAGNKVGEIQQIFYRNLPKLLKCKGLIVDVRGNRGGTDQAWYLLAYCSMPGKDFRNKGKWVTRKHIASYKGYGSTDKTFEEYFKVYYFGCDYINSHVS
;
A
#
# COMPACT_ATOMS: atom_id res chain seq x y z
N MET A 1 -27.18 83.26 -0.23
CA MET A 1 -27.75 82.00 0.36
C MET A 1 -27.62 80.94 -0.67
N LYS A 2 -26.66 80.07 -0.53
CA LYS A 2 -26.45 78.89 -1.46
C LYS A 2 -27.01 77.67 -0.78
N GLN A 3 -28.03 77.09 -1.32
CA GLN A 3 -28.54 75.76 -0.94
C GLN A 3 -27.63 74.68 -1.53
N GLN A 4 -27.04 73.92 -0.64
CA GLN A 4 -26.33 72.67 -1.04
C GLN A 4 -27.35 71.49 -1.18
N LEU A 5 -27.40 70.96 -2.36
CA LEU A 5 -28.14 69.74 -2.63
C LEU A 5 -27.25 68.56 -2.24
N ILE A 6 -27.62 67.82 -1.21
CA ILE A 6 -26.96 66.57 -0.81
C ILE A 6 -27.63 65.44 -1.60
N THR A 7 -26.94 64.95 -2.63
CA THR A 7 -27.36 63.79 -3.38
C THR A 7 -26.85 62.51 -2.65
N THR A 8 -27.74 61.82 -2.00
CA THR A 8 -27.45 60.55 -1.33
C THR A 8 -27.42 59.48 -2.39
N LEU A 9 -26.21 59.01 -2.76
CA LEU A 9 -26.03 57.82 -3.64
C LEU A 9 -26.23 56.58 -2.82
N LEU A 10 -27.37 55.89 -3.00
CA LEU A 10 -27.62 54.58 -2.43
C LEU A 10 -26.85 53.57 -3.22
N ALA A 11 -25.70 53.14 -2.75
CA ALA A 11 -24.95 52.02 -3.31
C ALA A 11 -25.66 50.72 -2.98
N LEU A 12 -26.41 50.19 -3.93
CA LEU A 12 -27.02 48.87 -3.84
C LEU A 12 -25.91 47.81 -3.98
N CYS A 13 -25.31 47.39 -2.87
CA CYS A 13 -24.42 46.23 -2.85
C CYS A 13 -25.26 44.95 -3.13
N ILE A 14 -25.34 44.59 -4.38
CA ILE A 14 -25.82 43.23 -4.75
C ILE A 14 -24.72 42.26 -4.34
N THR A 15 -24.84 41.71 -3.15
CA THR A 15 -24.04 40.54 -2.74
C THR A 15 -24.56 39.33 -3.52
N PHE A 16 -23.97 39.09 -4.68
CA PHE A 16 -24.06 37.74 -5.28
C PHE A 16 -23.41 36.79 -4.28
N PRO A 17 -24.12 35.76 -3.81
CA PRO A 17 -23.48 34.66 -3.13
C PRO A 17 -22.51 34.06 -4.15
N LEU A 18 -21.23 34.29 -3.97
CA LEU A 18 -20.20 33.46 -4.61
C LEU A 18 -20.45 32.06 -4.09
N ASN A 19 -21.23 31.29 -4.83
CA ASN A 19 -21.26 29.86 -4.69
C ASN A 19 -19.85 29.40 -5.03
N ILE A 20 -18.99 29.34 -4.00
CA ILE A 20 -17.71 28.63 -4.05
C ILE A 20 -18.11 27.16 -4.15
N PHE A 21 -18.45 26.72 -5.36
CA PHE A 21 -18.47 25.29 -5.65
C PHE A 21 -17.08 24.78 -5.32
N PRO A 22 -16.95 23.77 -4.47
CA PRO A 22 -15.63 23.18 -4.24
C PRO A 22 -15.08 22.79 -5.60
N GLN A 23 -13.96 23.39 -5.97
CA GLN A 23 -13.32 23.13 -7.26
C GLN A 23 -13.07 21.62 -7.31
N SER A 24 -13.75 20.96 -8.22
CA SER A 24 -13.60 19.52 -8.42
C SER A 24 -12.13 19.26 -8.75
N ASN A 25 -11.44 18.46 -7.93
CA ASN A 25 -10.07 18.03 -8.22
C ASN A 25 -10.01 16.99 -9.34
N LEU A 26 -11.15 16.69 -9.95
CA LEU A 26 -11.21 15.77 -11.08
C LEU A 26 -10.55 16.42 -12.30
N PRO A 27 -9.50 15.81 -12.88
CA PRO A 27 -8.90 16.27 -14.11
C PRO A 27 -9.93 16.37 -15.26
N SER A 28 -9.72 17.29 -16.19
CA SER A 28 -10.54 17.40 -17.39
C SER A 28 -10.55 16.08 -18.18
N LYS A 29 -11.55 15.88 -19.01
CA LYS A 29 -11.64 14.68 -19.87
C LYS A 29 -10.36 14.46 -20.67
N LYS A 30 -9.78 15.52 -21.23
CA LYS A 30 -8.52 15.46 -22.00
C LYS A 30 -7.35 15.00 -21.14
N GLU A 31 -7.21 15.52 -19.94
CA GLU A 31 -6.14 15.13 -19.00
C GLU A 31 -6.30 13.69 -18.52
N ARG A 32 -7.52 13.23 -18.29
CA ARG A 32 -7.78 11.83 -17.89
C ARG A 32 -7.39 10.85 -19.00
N ILE A 33 -7.78 11.14 -20.26
CA ILE A 33 -7.36 10.34 -21.41
C ILE A 33 -5.83 10.34 -21.55
N TYR A 34 -5.22 11.52 -21.44
CA TYR A 34 -3.77 11.66 -21.52
C TYR A 34 -3.06 10.84 -20.41
N SER A 35 -3.57 10.88 -19.19
CA SER A 35 -3.00 10.10 -18.07
C SER A 35 -3.06 8.59 -18.32
N LEU A 36 -4.19 8.07 -18.81
CA LEU A 36 -4.30 6.65 -19.16
C LEU A 36 -3.36 6.28 -20.32
N SER A 37 -3.25 7.16 -21.33
CA SER A 37 -2.36 6.97 -22.48
C SER A 37 -0.88 6.96 -22.05
N MET A 38 -0.50 7.85 -21.13
CA MET A 38 0.86 7.88 -20.57
C MET A 38 1.18 6.62 -19.77
N ILE A 39 0.24 6.14 -18.95
CA ILE A 39 0.40 4.89 -18.21
C ILE A 39 0.57 3.71 -19.17
N TRP A 40 -0.31 3.60 -20.18
CA TRP A 40 -0.22 2.57 -21.21
C TRP A 40 1.14 2.56 -21.90
N LYS A 41 1.62 3.75 -22.32
CA LYS A 41 2.92 3.92 -22.98
C LYS A 41 4.08 3.57 -22.06
N GLU A 42 4.07 4.03 -20.81
CA GLU A 42 5.10 3.70 -19.83
C GLU A 42 5.17 2.20 -19.53
N LEU A 43 4.03 1.52 -19.46
CA LEU A 43 3.99 0.07 -19.32
C LEU A 43 4.56 -0.64 -20.55
N GLU A 44 4.25 -0.19 -21.75
CA GLU A 44 4.78 -0.78 -22.97
C GLU A 44 6.32 -0.72 -23.02
N TYR A 45 6.89 0.44 -22.66
CA TYR A 45 8.34 0.66 -22.77
C TYR A 45 9.16 0.24 -21.56
N ASN A 46 8.60 0.37 -20.37
CA ASN A 46 9.37 0.33 -19.13
C ASN A 46 8.94 -0.77 -18.15
N PHE A 47 7.85 -1.52 -18.40
CA PHE A 47 7.45 -2.57 -17.49
C PHE A 47 8.49 -3.70 -17.44
N ALA A 48 8.91 -4.06 -16.22
CA ALA A 48 10.04 -4.99 -16.00
C ALA A 48 9.77 -6.43 -16.48
N PHE A 49 8.50 -6.81 -16.63
CA PHE A 49 8.10 -8.18 -16.98
C PHE A 49 7.28 -8.21 -18.27
N PRO A 50 7.88 -7.90 -19.44
CA PRO A 50 7.15 -7.82 -20.72
C PRO A 50 6.51 -9.14 -21.15
N SER A 51 6.99 -10.27 -20.64
CA SER A 51 6.40 -11.61 -20.88
C SER A 51 5.02 -11.77 -20.24
N TYR A 52 4.64 -10.96 -19.28
CA TYR A 52 3.26 -10.93 -18.74
C TYR A 52 2.26 -10.33 -19.74
N PHE A 53 2.76 -9.56 -20.72
CA PHE A 53 1.93 -8.99 -21.77
C PHE A 53 2.40 -9.47 -23.15
N GLN A 54 1.48 -10.10 -23.86
CA GLN A 54 1.53 -9.99 -25.29
C GLN A 54 1.10 -8.54 -25.64
N LYS A 55 1.80 -7.87 -26.53
CA LYS A 55 1.55 -6.47 -26.92
C LYS A 55 0.05 -6.20 -27.18
N HIS A 56 -0.61 -7.07 -27.94
CA HIS A 56 -2.05 -6.98 -28.23
C HIS A 56 -2.96 -7.00 -27.00
N ARG A 57 -2.53 -7.60 -25.91
CA ARG A 57 -3.31 -7.63 -24.66
C ARG A 57 -3.28 -6.30 -23.94
N LEU A 58 -2.16 -5.59 -23.95
CA LEU A 58 -2.04 -4.27 -23.33
C LEU A 58 -2.84 -3.22 -24.11
N ASP A 59 -2.80 -3.29 -25.45
CA ASP A 59 -3.58 -2.41 -26.33
C ASP A 59 -5.08 -2.64 -26.13
N SER A 60 -5.52 -3.91 -26.11
CA SER A 60 -6.92 -4.25 -25.86
C SER A 60 -7.39 -3.77 -24.48
N LEU A 61 -6.52 -3.90 -23.47
CA LEU A 61 -6.80 -3.40 -22.13
C LEU A 61 -6.98 -1.87 -22.15
N TYR A 62 -6.07 -1.15 -22.78
CA TYR A 62 -6.16 0.30 -22.94
C TYR A 62 -7.49 0.71 -23.59
N LEU A 63 -7.85 0.11 -24.73
CA LEU A 63 -9.09 0.40 -25.44
C LEU A 63 -10.34 0.12 -24.58
N ASN A 64 -10.33 -0.94 -23.76
CA ASN A 64 -11.42 -1.27 -22.86
C ASN A 64 -11.56 -0.27 -21.68
N TYR A 65 -10.47 0.39 -21.28
CA TYR A 65 -10.49 1.36 -20.20
C TYR A 65 -10.71 2.80 -20.65
N LEU A 66 -10.49 3.08 -21.94
CA LEU A 66 -10.66 4.42 -22.51
C LEU A 66 -12.07 5.00 -22.26
N PRO A 67 -13.17 4.33 -22.59
CA PRO A 67 -14.50 4.85 -22.31
C PRO A 67 -14.80 4.97 -20.81
N LYS A 68 -14.19 4.12 -19.97
CA LYS A 68 -14.36 4.20 -18.51
C LYS A 68 -13.75 5.47 -17.97
N ILE A 69 -12.49 5.80 -18.36
CA ILE A 69 -11.77 6.98 -17.88
C ILE A 69 -12.38 8.29 -18.39
N GLU A 70 -12.99 8.26 -19.58
CA GLU A 70 -13.70 9.40 -20.13
C GLU A 70 -14.93 9.78 -19.32
N ASN A 71 -15.66 8.79 -18.79
CA ASN A 71 -16.98 8.96 -18.20
C ASN A 71 -16.98 8.94 -16.67
N VAL A 72 -15.82 9.06 -16.02
CA VAL A 72 -15.72 9.14 -14.55
C VAL A 72 -16.46 10.36 -14.01
N LYS A 73 -17.09 10.21 -12.86
CA LYS A 73 -17.94 11.23 -12.26
C LYS A 73 -17.21 12.07 -11.19
N ASP A 74 -16.20 11.50 -10.57
CA ASP A 74 -15.44 12.16 -9.49
C ASP A 74 -14.00 11.63 -9.39
N GLU A 75 -13.21 12.27 -8.54
CA GLU A 75 -11.80 11.94 -8.33
C GLU A 75 -11.64 10.51 -7.75
N TYR A 76 -12.55 10.05 -6.89
CA TYR A 76 -12.51 8.71 -6.35
C TYR A 76 -12.63 7.66 -7.46
N GLU A 77 -13.63 7.80 -8.33
CA GLU A 77 -13.84 6.90 -9.47
C GLU A 77 -12.66 6.93 -10.44
N TYR A 78 -12.08 8.12 -10.69
CA TYR A 78 -10.90 8.28 -11.53
C TYR A 78 -9.73 7.42 -11.04
N TYR A 79 -9.34 7.55 -9.77
CA TYR A 79 -8.25 6.75 -9.22
C TYR A 79 -8.60 5.27 -9.11
N ARG A 80 -9.85 4.92 -8.91
CA ARG A 80 -10.32 3.52 -8.92
C ARG A 80 -10.16 2.88 -10.30
N ILE A 81 -10.51 3.58 -11.37
CA ILE A 81 -10.33 3.10 -12.74
C ILE A 81 -8.85 2.93 -13.08
N LEU A 82 -8.01 3.91 -12.75
CA LEU A 82 -6.56 3.77 -12.95
C LEU A 82 -5.97 2.62 -12.13
N SER A 83 -6.41 2.44 -10.88
CA SER A 83 -5.96 1.32 -10.05
C SER A 83 -6.39 -0.03 -10.61
N SER A 84 -7.61 -0.11 -11.15
CA SER A 84 -8.11 -1.32 -11.81
C SER A 84 -7.33 -1.62 -13.10
N PHE A 85 -6.97 -0.60 -13.87
CA PHE A 85 -6.09 -0.77 -15.03
C PHE A 85 -4.74 -1.35 -14.62
N MET A 86 -4.09 -0.76 -13.60
CA MET A 86 -2.79 -1.20 -13.11
C MET A 86 -2.84 -2.59 -12.46
N ALA A 87 -3.94 -2.97 -11.84
CA ALA A 87 -4.10 -4.28 -11.20
C ALA A 87 -3.98 -5.45 -12.20
N ASN A 88 -4.26 -5.21 -13.50
CA ASN A 88 -4.06 -6.20 -14.55
C ASN A 88 -2.59 -6.54 -14.81
N MET A 89 -1.67 -5.74 -14.28
CA MET A 89 -0.24 -6.03 -14.36
C MET A 89 0.20 -7.22 -13.49
N ASN A 90 -0.64 -7.63 -12.55
CA ASN A 90 -0.37 -8.73 -11.60
C ASN A 90 0.98 -8.55 -10.87
N GLU A 91 1.33 -7.30 -10.54
CA GLU A 91 2.56 -6.95 -9.87
C GLU A 91 2.27 -5.95 -8.74
N ALA A 92 2.83 -6.17 -7.55
CA ALA A 92 2.46 -5.43 -6.34
C ALA A 92 3.07 -4.02 -6.24
N HIS A 93 4.20 -3.77 -6.91
CA HIS A 93 4.89 -2.47 -6.88
C HIS A 93 4.45 -1.54 -8.01
N THR A 94 3.86 -2.10 -9.08
CA THR A 94 3.34 -1.36 -10.22
C THR A 94 1.91 -0.90 -9.93
N ARG A 95 1.77 0.27 -9.33
CA ARG A 95 0.49 0.77 -8.80
C ARG A 95 0.33 2.27 -8.97
N ILE A 96 -0.91 2.74 -8.94
CA ILE A 96 -1.22 4.16 -8.83
C ILE A 96 -1.03 4.61 -7.38
N ILE A 97 -0.31 5.72 -7.21
CA ILE A 97 -0.17 6.42 -5.93
C ILE A 97 -0.97 7.71 -6.06
N PRO A 98 -2.13 7.84 -5.38
CA PRO A 98 -2.90 9.06 -5.37
C PRO A 98 -2.10 10.22 -4.72
N PRO A 99 -2.49 11.48 -4.97
CA PRO A 99 -1.88 12.63 -4.32
C PRO A 99 -2.02 12.59 -2.80
N GLN A 100 -1.36 13.51 -2.09
CA GLN A 100 -1.33 13.53 -0.61
C GLN A 100 -2.72 13.54 0.02
N LYS A 101 -3.68 14.26 -0.56
CA LYS A 101 -5.08 14.19 -0.15
C LYS A 101 -5.75 13.04 -0.90
N LEU A 102 -5.89 11.94 -0.20
CA LEU A 102 -6.49 10.73 -0.79
C LEU A 102 -7.95 10.98 -1.15
N PRO A 103 -8.42 10.53 -2.33
CA PRO A 103 -9.82 10.61 -2.73
C PRO A 103 -10.70 9.56 -2.04
N TYR A 104 -10.12 8.75 -1.16
CA TYR A 104 -10.78 7.67 -0.43
C TYR A 104 -10.41 7.68 1.05
N ASP A 105 -11.22 7.00 1.84
CA ASP A 105 -11.01 6.81 3.27
C ASP A 105 -11.48 5.42 3.72
N MET A 106 -11.23 5.08 4.96
CA MET A 106 -11.68 3.85 5.61
C MET A 106 -12.30 4.16 6.97
N PRO A 107 -13.14 3.28 7.54
CA PRO A 107 -13.54 3.44 8.94
C PRO A 107 -12.36 3.17 9.89
N PRO A 108 -12.43 3.61 11.16
CA PRO A 108 -11.35 3.45 12.14
C PRO A 108 -11.24 2.01 12.66
N ILE A 109 -11.06 1.07 11.73
CA ILE A 109 -10.96 -0.37 11.95
C ILE A 109 -9.87 -0.96 11.06
N ILE A 110 -9.05 -1.84 11.60
CA ILE A 110 -8.01 -2.58 10.87
C ILE A 110 -8.40 -4.04 10.87
N THR A 111 -8.34 -4.66 9.70
CA THR A 111 -8.70 -6.05 9.45
C THR A 111 -7.48 -6.93 9.20
N SER A 112 -7.61 -8.20 9.49
CA SER A 112 -6.64 -9.25 9.15
C SER A 112 -7.38 -10.56 8.95
N ASN A 113 -6.73 -11.53 8.32
CA ASN A 113 -7.28 -12.88 8.13
C ASN A 113 -6.52 -13.95 8.94
N ILE A 114 -7.22 -15.04 9.19
CA ILE A 114 -6.65 -16.33 9.62
C ILE A 114 -7.31 -17.38 8.71
N GLY A 115 -6.54 -17.95 7.79
CA GLY A 115 -7.12 -18.70 6.68
C GLY A 115 -8.08 -17.81 5.88
N GLU A 116 -9.26 -18.31 5.57
CA GLU A 116 -10.29 -17.57 4.83
C GLU A 116 -11.20 -16.69 5.72
N HIS A 117 -11.01 -16.73 7.03
CA HIS A 117 -11.80 -15.94 7.98
C HIS A 117 -11.18 -14.56 8.20
N ILE A 118 -11.99 -13.53 8.21
CA ILE A 118 -11.56 -12.13 8.33
C ILE A 118 -11.98 -11.56 9.68
N TYR A 119 -11.02 -10.99 10.39
CA TYR A 119 -11.19 -10.52 11.75
C TYR A 119 -10.84 -9.05 11.92
N VAL A 120 -11.49 -8.43 12.89
CA VAL A 120 -11.10 -7.14 13.43
C VAL A 120 -9.79 -7.30 14.21
N LYS A 121 -8.69 -6.77 13.65
CA LYS A 121 -7.35 -6.78 14.26
C LYS A 121 -7.19 -5.63 15.26
N ASN A 122 -7.65 -4.45 14.88
CA ASN A 122 -7.58 -3.24 15.70
C ASN A 122 -8.73 -2.29 15.36
N ILE A 123 -9.11 -1.42 16.29
CA ILE A 123 -10.25 -0.53 16.13
C ILE A 123 -10.11 0.67 17.07
N ASP A 124 -10.79 1.78 16.76
CA ASP A 124 -10.93 2.91 17.69
C ASP A 124 -11.52 2.47 19.03
N LYS A 125 -10.96 2.95 20.14
CA LYS A 125 -11.40 2.59 21.51
C LYS A 125 -12.87 2.84 21.76
N LYS A 126 -13.45 3.87 21.14
CA LYS A 126 -14.87 4.20 21.31
C LYS A 126 -15.82 3.12 20.75
N LEU A 127 -15.33 2.34 19.79
CA LEU A 127 -16.10 1.28 19.13
C LEU A 127 -15.97 -0.10 19.77
N LEU A 128 -15.06 -0.30 20.75
CA LEU A 128 -14.78 -1.60 21.37
C LEU A 128 -16.01 -2.29 21.97
N LYS A 129 -16.95 -1.53 22.54
CA LYS A 129 -18.18 -2.08 23.12
C LYS A 129 -19.10 -2.68 22.05
N SER A 130 -19.17 -2.04 20.90
CA SER A 130 -20.01 -2.50 19.77
C SER A 130 -19.30 -3.54 18.91
N ILE A 131 -18.00 -3.38 18.67
CA ILE A 131 -17.17 -4.26 17.83
C ILE A 131 -15.94 -4.69 18.65
N PRO A 132 -15.98 -5.78 19.39
CA PRO A 132 -14.80 -6.31 20.06
C PRO A 132 -13.68 -6.71 19.08
N ILE A 133 -12.42 -6.51 19.44
CA ILE A 133 -11.28 -7.09 18.72
C ILE A 133 -11.48 -8.60 18.58
N LYS A 134 -11.02 -9.20 17.49
CA LYS A 134 -11.24 -10.59 17.07
C LYS A 134 -12.68 -10.91 16.67
N SER A 135 -13.55 -9.91 16.53
CA SER A 135 -14.85 -10.17 15.86
C SER A 135 -14.60 -10.54 14.40
N GLU A 136 -15.26 -11.58 13.94
CA GLU A 136 -15.22 -12.04 12.56
C GLU A 136 -16.15 -11.17 11.70
N ILE A 137 -15.69 -10.68 10.57
CA ILE A 137 -16.48 -9.98 9.57
C ILE A 137 -17.04 -11.02 8.61
N THR A 138 -18.36 -11.18 8.59
CA THR A 138 -19.04 -12.20 7.78
C THR A 138 -19.64 -11.64 6.50
N ALA A 139 -20.02 -10.36 6.48
CA ALA A 139 -20.52 -9.69 5.28
C ALA A 139 -20.16 -8.20 5.27
N VAL A 140 -20.08 -7.62 4.09
CA VAL A 140 -19.90 -6.18 3.83
C VAL A 140 -21.01 -5.72 2.89
N ASN A 141 -21.77 -4.68 3.31
CA ASN A 141 -22.92 -4.18 2.57
C ASN A 141 -23.95 -5.26 2.17
N GLY A 142 -24.17 -6.24 3.05
CA GLY A 142 -25.08 -7.36 2.82
C GLY A 142 -24.51 -8.50 1.94
N ILE A 143 -23.31 -8.34 1.37
CA ILE A 143 -22.66 -9.36 0.54
C ILE A 143 -21.71 -10.18 1.43
N PRO A 144 -21.74 -11.55 1.38
CA PRO A 144 -20.79 -12.38 2.08
C PRO A 144 -19.36 -11.93 1.81
N VAL A 145 -18.52 -11.88 2.84
CA VAL A 145 -17.23 -11.17 2.76
C VAL A 145 -16.31 -11.70 1.67
N MET A 146 -16.31 -13.00 1.42
CA MET A 146 -15.48 -13.60 0.37
C MET A 146 -15.95 -13.22 -1.04
N ASP A 147 -17.26 -13.18 -1.25
CA ASP A 147 -17.86 -12.73 -2.51
C ASP A 147 -17.61 -11.22 -2.70
N PHE A 148 -17.76 -10.44 -1.63
CA PHE A 148 -17.43 -9.01 -1.66
C PHE A 148 -15.96 -8.76 -2.05
N LEU A 149 -15.01 -9.53 -1.50
CA LEU A 149 -13.59 -9.42 -1.88
C LEU A 149 -13.40 -9.72 -3.37
N LYS A 150 -14.00 -10.80 -3.85
CA LYS A 150 -13.88 -11.25 -5.24
C LYS A 150 -14.44 -10.23 -6.22
N ASP A 151 -15.65 -9.76 -5.98
CA ASP A 151 -16.41 -8.97 -6.93
C ASP A 151 -16.14 -7.47 -6.84
N SER A 152 -15.81 -6.97 -5.63
CA SER A 152 -15.70 -5.54 -5.36
C SER A 152 -14.29 -5.05 -5.02
N VAL A 153 -13.34 -5.95 -4.68
CA VAL A 153 -12.02 -5.53 -4.19
C VAL A 153 -10.88 -6.01 -5.08
N TYR A 154 -10.85 -7.28 -5.48
CA TYR A 154 -9.72 -7.88 -6.22
C TYR A 154 -9.38 -7.18 -7.52
N GLN A 155 -10.36 -6.58 -8.17
CA GLN A 155 -10.17 -5.85 -9.43
C GLN A 155 -9.26 -4.62 -9.30
N TYR A 156 -8.96 -4.15 -8.08
CA TYR A 156 -8.12 -2.99 -7.82
C TYR A 156 -6.74 -3.34 -7.27
N ILE A 157 -6.45 -4.63 -7.10
CA ILE A 157 -5.24 -5.11 -6.44
C ILE A 157 -4.36 -5.86 -7.41
N GLY A 158 -3.23 -5.24 -7.77
CA GLY A 158 -2.13 -5.90 -8.45
C GLY A 158 -1.33 -6.74 -7.46
N ALA A 159 -1.09 -8.01 -7.79
CA ALA A 159 -0.33 -8.92 -6.95
C ALA A 159 0.26 -10.05 -7.77
N SER A 160 1.50 -10.45 -7.45
CA SER A 160 2.18 -11.55 -8.12
C SER A 160 1.73 -12.92 -7.65
N THR A 161 1.03 -13.01 -6.51
CA THR A 161 0.53 -14.27 -5.93
C THR A 161 -0.89 -14.10 -5.42
N ALA A 162 -1.69 -15.18 -5.48
CA ALA A 162 -3.05 -15.19 -4.96
C ALA A 162 -3.08 -14.91 -3.45
N HIS A 163 -2.11 -15.45 -2.69
CA HIS A 163 -1.99 -15.23 -1.26
C HIS A 163 -1.81 -13.73 -0.92
N TRP A 164 -0.85 -13.06 -1.58
CA TRP A 164 -0.64 -11.64 -1.38
C TRP A 164 -1.85 -10.80 -1.80
N LYS A 165 -2.50 -11.19 -2.90
CA LYS A 165 -3.74 -10.52 -3.35
C LYS A 165 -4.83 -10.59 -2.30
N PHE A 166 -5.01 -11.76 -1.68
CA PHE A 166 -5.98 -11.95 -0.61
C PHE A 166 -5.65 -11.11 0.63
N ASP A 167 -4.43 -11.19 1.15
CA ASP A 167 -4.00 -10.43 2.32
C ASP A 167 -4.16 -8.90 2.11
N LYS A 168 -3.80 -8.44 0.91
CA LYS A 168 -3.95 -7.04 0.54
C LYS A 168 -5.42 -6.64 0.46
N ALA A 169 -6.25 -7.48 -0.15
CA ALA A 169 -7.69 -7.25 -0.25
C ALA A 169 -8.35 -7.18 1.13
N VAL A 170 -7.99 -8.07 2.04
CA VAL A 170 -8.49 -8.03 3.43
C VAL A 170 -8.15 -6.71 4.09
N THR A 171 -6.95 -6.17 3.90
CA THR A 171 -6.55 -4.90 4.51
C THR A 171 -7.19 -3.67 3.87
N GLU A 172 -7.61 -3.76 2.60
CA GLU A 172 -8.15 -2.63 1.82
C GLU A 172 -9.66 -2.71 1.56
N MET A 173 -10.33 -3.80 1.93
CA MET A 173 -11.74 -4.03 1.61
C MET A 173 -12.69 -2.95 2.14
N LEU A 174 -12.31 -2.23 3.18
CA LEU A 174 -13.15 -1.21 3.79
C LEU A 174 -12.90 0.19 3.21
N TYR A 175 -11.93 0.35 2.29
CA TYR A 175 -11.72 1.61 1.61
C TYR A 175 -12.92 1.96 0.72
N GLY A 176 -13.22 3.24 0.64
CA GLY A 176 -14.28 3.76 -0.19
C GLY A 176 -14.28 5.28 -0.22
N LYS A 177 -15.29 5.88 -0.85
CA LYS A 177 -15.39 7.33 -0.94
C LYS A 177 -15.41 7.97 0.44
N ILE A 178 -14.70 9.09 0.59
CA ILE A 178 -14.63 9.86 1.84
C ILE A 178 -16.05 10.14 2.36
N ASN A 179 -16.24 10.02 3.69
CA ASN A 179 -17.48 10.22 4.40
C ASN A 179 -18.64 9.29 3.97
N SER A 180 -18.39 8.32 3.08
CA SER A 180 -19.38 7.30 2.79
C SER A 180 -19.51 6.29 3.94
N LYS A 181 -20.66 5.61 3.99
CA LYS A 181 -20.94 4.59 4.99
C LYS A 181 -20.61 3.20 4.46
N VAL A 182 -20.30 2.29 5.38
CA VAL A 182 -20.15 0.87 5.13
C VAL A 182 -20.90 0.08 6.20
N HIS A 183 -21.66 -0.92 5.77
CA HIS A 183 -22.38 -1.82 6.67
C HIS A 183 -21.59 -3.12 6.84
N LEU A 184 -21.37 -3.53 8.08
CA LEU A 184 -20.64 -4.74 8.41
C LEU A 184 -21.55 -5.69 9.18
N SER A 185 -21.70 -6.93 8.72
CA SER A 185 -22.20 -8.02 9.54
C SER A 185 -21.02 -8.70 10.22
N ILE A 186 -21.06 -8.78 11.55
CA ILE A 186 -19.98 -9.35 12.36
C ILE A 186 -20.48 -10.45 13.29
N LYS A 187 -19.59 -11.39 13.61
CA LYS A 187 -19.77 -12.36 14.68
C LYS A 187 -18.73 -12.09 15.76
N THR A 188 -19.19 -11.71 16.95
CA THR A 188 -18.30 -11.41 18.08
C THR A 188 -17.57 -12.67 18.58
N PRO A 189 -16.47 -12.55 19.35
CA PRO A 189 -15.78 -13.70 19.96
C PRO A 189 -16.68 -14.55 20.88
N LYS A 190 -17.78 -13.95 21.40
CA LYS A 190 -18.81 -14.66 22.20
C LYS A 190 -19.93 -15.27 21.33
N GLY A 191 -19.78 -15.29 20.01
CA GLY A 191 -20.74 -15.87 19.07
C GLY A 191 -21.94 -14.98 18.70
N LYS A 192 -22.10 -13.80 19.29
CA LYS A 192 -23.22 -12.89 19.01
C LYS A 192 -23.04 -12.25 17.62
N ARG A 193 -24.08 -12.30 16.78
CA ARG A 193 -24.13 -11.59 15.49
C ARG A 193 -24.61 -10.17 15.68
N LYS A 194 -24.07 -9.24 14.90
CA LYS A 194 -24.45 -7.83 14.89
C LYS A 194 -24.27 -7.25 13.49
N ASP A 195 -25.11 -6.30 13.14
CA ASP A 195 -24.97 -5.44 11.97
C ASP A 195 -24.62 -4.04 12.43
N ILE A 196 -23.62 -3.42 11.82
CA ILE A 196 -23.04 -2.16 12.27
C ILE A 196 -22.77 -1.30 11.06
N GLU A 197 -23.14 -0.03 11.14
CA GLU A 197 -22.78 0.98 10.15
C GLU A 197 -21.59 1.80 10.65
N LEU A 198 -20.58 2.00 9.79
CA LEU A 198 -19.40 2.81 10.05
C LEU A 198 -19.20 3.85 8.95
N THR A 199 -18.62 4.99 9.31
CA THR A 199 -18.28 6.06 8.36
C THR A 199 -16.79 5.97 7.99
N ARG A 200 -16.47 6.18 6.72
CA ARG A 200 -15.11 6.23 6.18
C ARG A 200 -14.51 7.62 6.37
N ASN A 201 -13.91 7.87 7.51
CA ASN A 201 -13.35 9.17 7.88
C ASN A 201 -12.05 9.07 8.70
N TYR A 202 -11.43 7.89 8.78
CA TYR A 202 -10.28 7.65 9.65
C TYR A 202 -8.99 8.27 9.11
N LEU A 203 -8.70 8.11 7.79
CA LEU A 203 -7.42 8.54 7.23
C LEU A 203 -7.26 10.07 7.23
N GLN A 204 -8.36 10.79 7.02
CA GLN A 204 -8.40 12.26 7.02
C GLN A 204 -8.29 12.83 8.45
N ASN A 205 -8.79 12.09 9.44
CA ASN A 205 -8.98 12.57 10.82
C ASN A 205 -8.25 11.68 11.84
N LYS A 206 -7.09 11.13 11.49
CA LYS A 206 -6.35 10.17 12.35
C LYS A 206 -6.15 10.64 13.79
N LYS A 207 -5.99 11.94 14.00
CA LYS A 207 -5.78 12.51 15.34
C LYS A 207 -7.02 12.42 16.25
N GLU A 208 -8.21 12.23 15.68
CA GLU A 208 -9.47 12.13 16.42
C GLU A 208 -9.75 10.71 16.94
N PHE A 209 -8.99 9.74 16.44
CA PHE A 209 -9.18 8.32 16.76
C PHE A 209 -8.03 7.77 17.61
N ILE A 210 -8.38 7.04 18.67
CA ILE A 210 -7.43 6.35 19.53
C ILE A 210 -7.59 4.85 19.31
N MET A 211 -6.69 4.26 18.56
CA MET A 211 -6.70 2.82 18.30
C MET A 211 -6.50 2.04 19.60
N ALA A 212 -7.23 0.92 19.73
CA ALA A 212 -7.25 0.11 20.96
C ALA A 212 -5.91 -0.56 21.24
N ASP A 213 -5.28 -1.08 20.18
CA ASP A 213 -3.91 -1.63 20.25
C ASP A 213 -2.94 -0.56 19.73
N THR A 214 -2.20 0.00 20.65
CA THR A 214 -1.13 0.97 20.40
C THR A 214 0.25 0.35 20.58
N ALA A 215 0.33 -0.99 20.65
CA ALA A 215 1.59 -1.68 20.83
C ALA A 215 2.59 -1.22 19.76
N TYR A 216 3.66 -0.59 20.21
CA TYR A 216 4.79 -0.22 19.38
C TYR A 216 5.38 -1.49 18.78
N SER A 217 5.29 -1.66 17.48
CA SER A 217 5.91 -2.80 16.84
C SER A 217 7.42 -2.57 16.82
N VAL A 218 8.13 -3.27 17.68
CA VAL A 218 9.59 -3.32 17.65
C VAL A 218 10.01 -3.86 16.27
N PRO A 219 10.94 -3.19 15.57
CA PRO A 219 11.30 -3.60 14.22
C PRO A 219 11.91 -5.01 14.16
N ILE A 220 12.56 -5.44 15.22
CA ILE A 220 13.13 -6.78 15.37
C ILE A 220 12.95 -7.29 16.80
N THR A 221 12.51 -8.53 16.97
CA THR A 221 12.43 -9.22 18.27
C THR A 221 13.23 -10.50 18.20
N ILE A 222 14.10 -10.74 19.20
CA ILE A 222 14.93 -11.95 19.30
C ILE A 222 14.51 -12.72 20.55
N LYS A 223 14.20 -14.02 20.40
CA LYS A 223 13.86 -14.94 21.49
C LYS A 223 14.75 -16.16 21.45
N TYR A 224 15.21 -16.58 22.60
CA TYR A 224 16.00 -17.80 22.76
C TYR A 224 15.06 -18.92 23.20
N LEU A 225 14.98 -19.96 22.36
CA LEU A 225 14.14 -21.13 22.60
C LEU A 225 14.96 -22.27 23.19
N LYS A 226 14.28 -23.36 23.60
CA LYS A 226 14.94 -24.60 24.06
C LYS A 226 15.83 -25.17 22.93
N ASN A 227 16.77 -26.03 23.31
CA ASN A 227 17.70 -26.70 22.38
C ASN A 227 18.63 -25.76 21.60
N ASN A 228 18.91 -24.58 22.13
CA ASN A 228 19.78 -23.57 21.51
C ASN A 228 19.29 -23.12 20.12
N ILE A 229 17.95 -22.99 19.97
CA ILE A 229 17.30 -22.42 18.80
C ILE A 229 17.01 -20.93 19.06
N VAL A 230 17.26 -20.10 18.09
CA VAL A 230 16.93 -18.67 18.15
C VAL A 230 15.78 -18.37 17.20
N TYR A 231 14.79 -17.63 17.70
CA TYR A 231 13.69 -17.09 16.91
C TYR A 231 13.89 -15.58 16.77
N ILE A 232 13.87 -15.12 15.53
CA ILE A 232 13.94 -13.70 15.16
C ILE A 232 12.64 -13.34 14.41
N HIS A 233 11.91 -12.35 14.90
CA HIS A 233 10.82 -11.72 14.16
C HIS A 233 11.28 -10.36 13.67
N LEU A 234 11.40 -10.21 12.35
CA LEU A 234 11.71 -8.97 11.66
C LEU A 234 10.41 -8.37 11.11
N SER A 235 9.81 -7.43 11.85
CA SER A 235 8.49 -6.88 11.53
C SER A 235 8.50 -5.86 10.38
N THR A 236 9.66 -5.28 10.08
CA THR A 236 9.83 -4.29 9.01
C THR A 236 11.28 -4.21 8.54
N CYS A 237 11.48 -3.83 7.28
CA CYS A 237 12.77 -3.44 6.71
C CYS A 237 12.81 -1.94 6.37
N ALA A 238 11.95 -1.10 6.98
CA ALA A 238 11.91 0.33 6.71
C ALA A 238 13.25 1.02 6.97
N GLY A 239 13.70 1.88 6.04
CA GLY A 239 15.03 2.51 6.08
C GLY A 239 15.31 3.28 7.38
N ASN A 240 14.31 3.97 7.93
CA ASN A 240 14.41 4.69 9.21
C ASN A 240 14.51 3.75 10.44
N LYS A 241 14.38 2.44 10.27
CA LYS A 241 14.52 1.41 11.31
C LYS A 241 15.81 0.60 11.23
N VAL A 242 16.61 0.78 10.20
CA VAL A 242 17.86 0.03 9.97
C VAL A 242 18.80 0.12 11.18
N GLY A 243 19.06 1.33 11.69
CA GLY A 243 19.96 1.52 12.82
C GLY A 243 19.49 0.78 14.08
N GLU A 244 18.18 0.83 14.38
CA GLU A 244 17.58 0.11 15.51
C GLU A 244 17.69 -1.42 15.34
N ILE A 245 17.42 -1.92 14.13
CA ILE A 245 17.55 -3.34 13.78
C ILE A 245 18.98 -3.80 13.96
N GLN A 246 19.94 -3.07 13.41
CA GLN A 246 21.36 -3.39 13.49
C GLN A 246 21.87 -3.39 14.93
N GLN A 247 21.51 -2.41 15.73
CA GLN A 247 21.91 -2.36 17.16
C GLN A 247 21.42 -3.58 17.93
N ILE A 248 20.14 -3.93 17.77
CA ILE A 248 19.57 -5.10 18.46
C ILE A 248 20.25 -6.37 17.97
N PHE A 249 20.49 -6.48 16.67
CA PHE A 249 21.15 -7.63 16.06
C PHE A 249 22.58 -7.81 16.58
N TYR A 250 23.41 -6.77 16.51
CA TYR A 250 24.81 -6.82 16.95
C TYR A 250 24.96 -7.16 18.44
N ARG A 251 24.08 -6.66 19.31
CA ARG A 251 24.06 -7.03 20.73
C ARG A 251 23.86 -8.54 20.95
N ASN A 252 23.15 -9.19 20.02
CA ASN A 252 22.82 -10.62 20.11
C ASN A 252 23.75 -11.50 19.28
N LEU A 253 24.60 -10.92 18.43
CA LEU A 253 25.44 -11.63 17.48
C LEU A 253 26.28 -12.77 18.09
N PRO A 254 26.95 -12.62 19.25
CA PRO A 254 27.74 -13.70 19.84
C PRO A 254 26.92 -14.95 20.19
N LYS A 255 25.63 -14.77 20.52
CA LYS A 255 24.71 -15.88 20.78
C LYS A 255 24.12 -16.46 19.50
N LEU A 256 23.84 -15.60 18.53
CA LEU A 256 23.35 -16.01 17.21
C LEU A 256 24.34 -16.92 16.49
N LEU A 257 25.62 -16.58 16.52
CA LEU A 257 26.68 -17.40 15.88
C LEU A 257 26.87 -18.77 16.52
N LYS A 258 26.41 -18.97 17.77
CA LYS A 258 26.51 -20.23 18.53
C LYS A 258 25.23 -21.04 18.55
N CYS A 259 24.14 -20.55 17.93
CA CYS A 259 22.86 -21.27 17.93
C CYS A 259 22.92 -22.51 17.03
N LYS A 260 22.16 -23.55 17.42
CA LYS A 260 22.01 -24.79 16.63
C LYS A 260 21.01 -24.64 15.49
N GLY A 261 20.13 -23.67 15.59
CA GLY A 261 19.11 -23.39 14.57
C GLY A 261 18.56 -21.99 14.70
N LEU A 262 18.16 -21.41 13.56
CA LEU A 262 17.61 -20.07 13.46
C LEU A 262 16.23 -20.15 12.79
N ILE A 263 15.23 -19.57 13.43
CA ILE A 263 13.90 -19.34 12.86
C ILE A 263 13.79 -17.85 12.56
N VAL A 264 13.63 -17.48 11.30
CA VAL A 264 13.40 -16.10 10.87
C VAL A 264 11.95 -15.94 10.47
N ASP A 265 11.21 -15.16 11.25
CA ASP A 265 9.80 -14.85 10.99
C ASP A 265 9.69 -13.45 10.40
N VAL A 266 9.25 -13.38 9.14
CA VAL A 266 9.02 -12.13 8.40
C VAL A 266 7.53 -11.85 8.18
N ARG A 267 6.65 -12.56 8.86
CA ARG A 267 5.20 -12.35 8.74
C ARG A 267 4.83 -10.94 9.16
N GLY A 268 4.07 -10.25 8.31
CA GLY A 268 3.70 -8.85 8.50
C GLY A 268 4.77 -7.83 8.07
N ASN A 269 5.96 -8.26 7.67
CA ASN A 269 6.98 -7.39 7.09
C ASN A 269 6.57 -6.97 5.67
N ARG A 270 6.46 -5.66 5.45
CA ARG A 270 6.07 -5.09 4.16
C ARG A 270 7.26 -4.68 3.28
N GLY A 271 8.46 -5.15 3.63
CA GLY A 271 9.68 -4.81 2.92
C GLY A 271 10.34 -3.52 3.43
N GLY A 272 11.18 -2.96 2.59
CA GLY A 272 11.99 -1.77 2.85
C GLY A 272 13.34 -1.91 2.17
N THR A 273 14.42 -1.61 2.89
CA THR A 273 15.79 -1.69 2.39
C THR A 273 16.47 -3.01 2.72
N ASP A 274 17.33 -3.48 1.84
CA ASP A 274 18.13 -4.68 2.03
C ASP A 274 19.06 -4.61 3.25
N GLN A 275 19.53 -3.43 3.59
CA GLN A 275 20.39 -3.20 4.75
C GLN A 275 19.80 -3.71 6.07
N ALA A 276 18.49 -3.85 6.15
CA ALA A 276 17.82 -4.35 7.35
C ALA A 276 18.00 -5.86 7.58
N TRP A 277 18.23 -6.65 6.52
CA TRP A 277 18.28 -8.11 6.60
C TRP A 277 19.63 -8.72 6.20
N TYR A 278 20.57 -7.96 5.65
CA TYR A 278 21.91 -8.47 5.27
C TYR A 278 22.62 -9.20 6.41
N LEU A 279 22.51 -8.69 7.62
CA LEU A 279 23.12 -9.31 8.79
C LEU A 279 22.55 -10.70 9.08
N LEU A 280 21.24 -10.90 8.89
CA LEU A 280 20.59 -12.20 9.03
C LEU A 280 21.12 -13.21 8.00
N ALA A 281 21.25 -12.76 6.73
CA ALA A 281 21.80 -13.60 5.67
C ALA A 281 23.24 -13.99 5.96
N TYR A 282 24.08 -13.05 6.40
CA TYR A 282 25.48 -13.30 6.75
C TYR A 282 25.64 -14.32 7.86
N CYS A 283 24.81 -14.24 8.92
CA CYS A 283 24.88 -15.18 10.03
C CYS A 283 24.28 -16.55 9.73
N SER A 284 23.32 -16.62 8.82
CA SER A 284 22.64 -17.87 8.47
C SER A 284 23.49 -18.80 7.61
N MET A 285 24.44 -18.24 6.86
CA MET A 285 25.23 -18.99 5.87
C MET A 285 26.68 -18.48 5.78
N PRO A 286 27.46 -18.54 6.86
CA PRO A 286 28.85 -18.10 6.84
C PRO A 286 29.62 -18.90 5.77
N GLY A 287 30.32 -18.20 4.89
CA GLY A 287 31.15 -18.79 3.86
C GLY A 287 30.41 -19.38 2.64
N LYS A 288 29.10 -19.20 2.52
CA LYS A 288 28.37 -19.59 1.30
C LYS A 288 28.24 -18.42 0.33
N ASP A 289 28.44 -18.74 -0.94
CA ASP A 289 28.25 -17.81 -2.05
C ASP A 289 26.78 -17.57 -2.33
N PHE A 290 26.32 -16.35 -2.05
CA PHE A 290 24.93 -15.92 -2.32
C PHE A 290 24.72 -15.44 -3.76
N ARG A 291 25.68 -15.64 -4.65
CA ARG A 291 25.53 -15.19 -6.04
C ARG A 291 24.30 -15.82 -6.67
N ASN A 292 23.37 -14.98 -7.02
CA ASN A 292 22.25 -15.37 -7.82
C ASN A 292 22.74 -15.63 -9.26
N LYS A 293 22.90 -16.88 -9.63
CA LYS A 293 23.32 -17.30 -10.98
C LYS A 293 22.27 -17.01 -12.07
N GLY A 294 21.20 -16.29 -11.73
CA GLY A 294 20.16 -15.93 -12.70
C GLY A 294 20.66 -14.96 -13.76
N LYS A 295 20.33 -15.22 -15.02
CA LYS A 295 20.49 -14.23 -16.10
C LYS A 295 19.49 -13.09 -15.86
N TRP A 296 20.00 -11.90 -15.59
CA TRP A 296 19.16 -10.70 -15.51
C TRP A 296 18.81 -10.21 -16.91
N VAL A 297 17.55 -9.87 -17.12
CA VAL A 297 17.10 -9.29 -18.39
C VAL A 297 17.40 -7.79 -18.37
N THR A 298 18.13 -7.29 -19.38
CA THR A 298 18.52 -5.89 -19.50
C THR A 298 17.36 -4.90 -19.33
N ARG A 299 16.21 -5.23 -19.88
CA ARG A 299 15.00 -4.40 -19.74
C ARG A 299 14.52 -4.26 -18.28
N LYS A 300 14.66 -5.30 -17.47
CA LYS A 300 14.32 -5.27 -16.04
C LYS A 300 15.22 -4.28 -15.28
N HIS A 301 16.51 -4.26 -15.60
CA HIS A 301 17.46 -3.31 -15.00
C HIS A 301 17.17 -1.87 -15.40
N ILE A 302 16.86 -1.61 -16.67
CA ILE A 302 16.49 -0.28 -17.16
C ILE A 302 15.22 0.22 -16.43
N ALA A 303 14.22 -0.63 -16.28
CA ALA A 303 13.00 -0.27 -15.56
C ALA A 303 13.25 0.03 -14.07
N SER A 304 14.10 -0.77 -13.41
CA SER A 304 14.52 -0.53 -12.03
C SER A 304 15.27 0.80 -11.90
N TYR A 305 16.22 1.05 -12.76
CA TYR A 305 16.99 2.31 -12.80
C TYR A 305 16.06 3.53 -12.92
N LYS A 306 15.14 3.52 -13.88
CA LYS A 306 14.17 4.59 -14.08
C LYS A 306 13.23 4.76 -12.89
N GLY A 307 12.82 3.66 -12.26
CA GLY A 307 11.93 3.66 -11.09
C GLY A 307 12.55 4.33 -9.86
N TYR A 308 13.88 4.34 -9.72
CA TYR A 308 14.56 5.03 -8.63
C TYR A 308 14.79 6.53 -8.86
N GLY A 309 14.38 7.07 -10.01
CA GLY A 309 14.41 8.52 -10.30
C GLY A 309 15.80 9.13 -10.32
N SER A 310 16.86 8.34 -10.45
CA SER A 310 18.24 8.83 -10.49
C SER A 310 18.54 9.35 -11.90
N THR A 311 18.43 10.66 -12.10
CA THR A 311 18.74 11.33 -13.37
C THR A 311 20.23 11.58 -13.56
N ASP A 312 21.03 11.55 -12.47
CA ASP A 312 22.42 12.01 -12.47
C ASP A 312 23.45 10.88 -12.61
N LYS A 313 22.99 9.62 -12.64
CA LYS A 313 23.87 8.48 -12.79
C LYS A 313 23.63 7.79 -14.12
N THR A 314 24.71 7.37 -14.78
CA THR A 314 24.61 6.48 -15.93
C THR A 314 24.02 5.13 -15.50
N PHE A 315 23.40 4.43 -16.44
CA PHE A 315 22.88 3.07 -16.18
C PHE A 315 23.98 2.13 -15.65
N GLU A 316 25.20 2.27 -16.17
CA GLU A 316 26.34 1.47 -15.71
C GLU A 316 26.74 1.78 -14.28
N GLU A 317 26.74 3.05 -13.86
CA GLU A 317 27.03 3.44 -12.47
C GLU A 317 25.96 2.93 -11.51
N TYR A 318 24.70 3.05 -11.89
CA TYR A 318 23.60 2.50 -11.10
C TYR A 318 23.71 0.97 -10.99
N PHE A 319 24.00 0.30 -12.11
CA PHE A 319 24.19 -1.13 -12.17
C PHE A 319 25.34 -1.59 -11.27
N LYS A 320 26.50 -0.91 -11.32
CA LYS A 320 27.63 -1.18 -10.42
C LYS A 320 27.27 -1.03 -8.95
N VAL A 321 26.55 0.01 -8.57
CA VAL A 321 26.23 0.28 -7.17
C VAL A 321 25.19 -0.71 -6.60
N TYR A 322 24.19 -1.10 -7.38
CA TYR A 322 23.08 -1.88 -6.87
C TYR A 322 23.13 -3.37 -7.20
N TYR A 323 23.73 -3.75 -8.31
CA TYR A 323 23.73 -5.13 -8.79
C TYR A 323 25.08 -5.80 -8.74
N PHE A 324 26.16 -5.07 -8.96
CA PHE A 324 27.53 -5.54 -8.70
C PHE A 324 27.95 -5.33 -7.24
N GLY A 325 27.24 -4.55 -6.46
CA GLY A 325 27.47 -4.48 -5.02
C GLY A 325 27.34 -5.84 -4.34
N CYS A 326 26.46 -6.70 -4.83
CA CYS A 326 26.40 -8.10 -4.39
C CYS A 326 27.62 -8.91 -4.85
N ASP A 327 28.09 -8.69 -6.07
CA ASP A 327 29.31 -9.33 -6.57
C ASP A 327 30.57 -8.76 -5.94
N TYR A 328 30.61 -7.46 -5.66
CA TYR A 328 31.70 -6.80 -4.96
C TYR A 328 31.86 -7.31 -3.53
N ILE A 329 30.74 -7.48 -2.81
CA ILE A 329 30.77 -8.09 -1.48
C ILE A 329 31.26 -9.54 -1.56
N ASN A 330 30.84 -10.30 -2.57
CA ASN A 330 31.24 -11.69 -2.76
C ASN A 330 32.68 -11.85 -3.25
N SER A 331 33.26 -10.88 -3.96
CA SER A 331 34.66 -10.90 -4.40
C SER A 331 35.68 -10.46 -3.33
N HIS A 332 35.22 -9.81 -2.26
CA HIS A 332 36.07 -9.29 -1.18
C HIS A 332 35.92 -10.05 0.15
N VAL A 333 35.03 -11.05 0.20
CA VAL A 333 34.79 -11.93 1.39
C VAL A 333 35.28 -13.37 1.13
N SER A 334 35.96 -13.61 0.00
CA SER A 334 36.61 -14.90 -0.29
C SER A 334 38.05 -14.91 0.22
#